data_40fbc205026f42843df710454b39f8d0
#
_entry.id   40fbc205026f42843df710454b39f8d0
#
_cell.length_a   1.000
_cell.length_b   1.000
_cell.length_c   1.000
_cell.angle_alpha   90.00
_cell.angle_beta   90.00
_cell.angle_gamma   90.00
#
_symmetry.space_group_name_H-M   'P 1'
#
loop_
_entity.id
_entity.type
_entity.pdbx_description
1 polymer ?
#
loop_
_entity_poly.entity_id
_entity_poly.type
_entity_poly.pdbx_seq_one_letter_code
_entity_poly.pdbx_strand_id
1 'polypeptide(L)'
;MRALLPLLAALAAPSAAAAQEFPPVELGAAVRFVVADELHTVSGEVLKDRFVRIEDGRIAAIGEAAALPRLTPDTPVVHAKVVTPGLVDARTVVGLAGIYNASGQAHDQDQLERSKPIQPGLRAVDAYNAREDLVGYVRSYGVTTIHTGHGPGALISGQTMIAKTHMRTADKDVVVPSFAVAATLATSAQRGSGAPGTRGKAVSMLRAALIEAREYQASWARAEADKPPRRDLHQDALVRVLEGKAPLIVTAHKAQDIASALRLKEEFGVQVWLDMAAEAYSLMDEIRAAGTPVLLHPSMTRANGENENLSFTTAARLAEAGIPFAIQTGYEGYVPKARVLVFEAAIAAAYGLDPAKALEAITLAPARLLGMADRVGSIEVGKDADLALWDGDPFEYTTHCVGVVLEGTLVSNEAR
;
A
#
# COMPACT_ATOMS: atom_id res chain seq x y z
N MET A 1 -74.78 29.95 25.19
CA MET A 1 -74.05 28.99 24.39
C MET A 1 -73.00 29.74 23.56
N ARG A 2 -71.73 29.71 23.97
CA ARG A 2 -70.60 30.34 23.25
C ARG A 2 -69.80 29.21 22.56
N ALA A 3 -69.76 29.24 21.25
CA ALA A 3 -69.01 28.31 20.46
C ALA A 3 -67.51 28.71 20.46
N LEU A 4 -66.60 27.83 20.91
CA LEU A 4 -65.16 27.94 20.76
C LEU A 4 -64.77 27.33 19.40
N LEU A 5 -64.20 28.16 18.53
CA LEU A 5 -63.48 27.70 17.37
C LEU A 5 -62.09 27.26 17.81
N PRO A 6 -61.55 26.11 17.34
CA PRO A 6 -60.18 25.77 17.54
C PRO A 6 -59.30 26.46 16.50
N LEU A 7 -58.23 27.12 16.97
CA LEU A 7 -57.14 27.69 16.18
C LEU A 7 -56.27 26.54 15.68
N LEU A 8 -56.29 26.21 14.38
CA LEU A 8 -55.32 25.32 13.76
C LEU A 8 -54.01 26.12 13.55
N ALA A 9 -53.00 25.82 14.36
CA ALA A 9 -51.64 26.23 14.09
C ALA A 9 -51.08 25.35 12.97
N ALA A 10 -50.88 25.93 11.79
CA ALA A 10 -50.11 25.28 10.70
C ALA A 10 -48.64 25.22 11.09
N LEU A 11 -48.16 24.03 11.46
CA LEU A 11 -46.71 23.73 11.53
C LEU A 11 -46.18 23.75 10.09
N ALA A 12 -45.44 24.79 9.74
CA ALA A 12 -44.65 24.81 8.53
C ALA A 12 -43.56 23.74 8.68
N ALA A 13 -43.65 22.68 7.89
CA ALA A 13 -42.58 21.73 7.72
C ALA A 13 -41.32 22.45 7.16
N PRO A 14 -40.13 22.17 7.66
CA PRO A 14 -38.90 22.74 7.04
C PRO A 14 -38.84 22.27 5.60
N SER A 15 -38.71 23.23 4.68
CA SER A 15 -38.43 23.01 3.28
C SER A 15 -37.13 22.18 3.18
N ALA A 16 -37.24 20.94 2.71
CA ALA A 16 -36.09 20.21 2.27
C ALA A 16 -35.39 21.08 1.18
N ALA A 17 -34.22 21.58 1.50
CA ALA A 17 -33.40 22.24 0.50
C ALA A 17 -33.20 21.21 -0.63
N ALA A 18 -33.70 21.54 -1.83
CA ALA A 18 -33.53 20.69 -2.99
C ALA A 18 -32.02 20.43 -3.12
N ALA A 19 -31.61 19.16 -3.06
CA ALA A 19 -30.24 18.77 -3.28
C ALA A 19 -29.84 19.30 -4.67
N GLN A 20 -28.81 20.12 -4.75
CA GLN A 20 -28.33 20.65 -6.00
C GLN A 20 -27.77 19.46 -6.79
N GLU A 21 -28.44 19.08 -7.89
CA GLU A 21 -27.92 18.04 -8.80
C GLU A 21 -26.77 18.63 -9.61
N PHE A 22 -25.61 17.97 -9.53
CA PHE A 22 -24.45 18.32 -10.32
C PHE A 22 -24.35 17.39 -11.52
N PRO A 23 -23.93 17.89 -12.70
CA PRO A 23 -23.69 17.04 -13.85
C PRO A 23 -22.56 16.03 -13.53
N PRO A 24 -22.62 14.81 -14.09
CA PRO A 24 -21.58 13.81 -13.88
C PRO A 24 -20.23 14.31 -14.39
N VAL A 25 -19.18 14.10 -13.59
CA VAL A 25 -17.81 14.43 -13.96
C VAL A 25 -17.30 13.34 -14.91
N GLU A 26 -16.75 13.74 -16.04
CA GLU A 26 -16.18 12.82 -17.03
C GLU A 26 -14.89 12.17 -16.50
N LEU A 27 -14.65 10.92 -16.91
CA LEU A 27 -13.41 10.21 -16.61
C LEU A 27 -12.22 10.98 -17.22
N GLY A 28 -11.18 11.20 -16.43
CA GLY A 28 -10.00 11.99 -16.80
C GLY A 28 -10.14 13.49 -16.56
N ALA A 29 -11.32 13.98 -16.16
CA ALA A 29 -11.51 15.40 -15.85
C ALA A 29 -11.02 15.75 -14.43
N ALA A 30 -10.59 17.00 -14.26
CA ALA A 30 -10.26 17.54 -12.94
C ALA A 30 -11.51 17.69 -12.08
N VAL A 31 -11.43 17.29 -10.82
CA VAL A 31 -12.47 17.45 -9.80
C VAL A 31 -12.17 18.70 -8.99
N ARG A 32 -13.18 19.55 -8.80
CA ARG A 32 -13.03 20.78 -7.99
C ARG A 32 -13.52 20.60 -6.56
N PHE A 33 -14.61 19.85 -6.38
CA PHE A 33 -15.17 19.54 -5.08
C PHE A 33 -15.56 18.07 -5.01
N VAL A 34 -15.31 17.47 -3.86
CA VAL A 34 -15.90 16.18 -3.47
C VAL A 34 -16.79 16.44 -2.27
N VAL A 35 -18.06 16.05 -2.36
CA VAL A 35 -19.04 16.16 -1.29
C VAL A 35 -19.27 14.77 -0.71
N ALA A 36 -19.19 14.65 0.62
CA ALA A 36 -19.30 13.40 1.35
C ALA A 36 -20.39 13.51 2.42
N ASP A 37 -21.27 12.51 2.51
CA ASP A 37 -22.16 12.38 3.66
C ASP A 37 -21.32 12.00 4.90
N GLU A 38 -20.28 11.19 4.69
CA GLU A 38 -19.32 10.80 5.72
C GLU A 38 -17.88 10.85 5.16
N LEU A 39 -17.00 11.61 5.83
CA LEU A 39 -15.62 11.82 5.46
C LEU A 39 -14.68 11.22 6.51
N HIS A 40 -13.99 10.14 6.16
CA HIS A 40 -12.97 9.50 7.00
C HIS A 40 -11.61 10.19 6.77
N THR A 41 -11.21 11.07 7.66
CA THR A 41 -9.92 11.77 7.54
C THR A 41 -8.73 10.87 7.83
N VAL A 42 -8.91 9.82 8.63
CA VAL A 42 -7.91 8.87 9.16
C VAL A 42 -6.92 9.48 10.14
N SER A 43 -6.57 10.75 9.99
CA SER A 43 -5.73 11.49 10.97
C SER A 43 -6.51 12.08 12.14
N GLY A 44 -7.86 12.03 12.10
CA GLY A 44 -8.75 12.60 13.10
C GLY A 44 -10.09 11.86 13.13
N GLU A 45 -11.12 12.55 13.60
CA GLU A 45 -12.47 12.01 13.68
C GLU A 45 -13.12 11.87 12.30
N VAL A 46 -14.12 10.99 12.21
CA VAL A 46 -15.01 10.91 11.04
C VAL A 46 -15.92 12.12 11.04
N LEU A 47 -15.95 12.86 9.94
CA LEU A 47 -16.72 14.08 9.76
C LEU A 47 -17.94 13.79 8.91
N LYS A 48 -19.12 14.34 9.29
CA LYS A 48 -20.37 14.20 8.53
C LYS A 48 -20.66 15.48 7.73
N ASP A 49 -21.31 15.29 6.58
CA ASP A 49 -21.77 16.37 5.71
C ASP A 49 -20.63 17.37 5.39
N ARG A 50 -19.60 16.89 4.71
CA ARG A 50 -18.40 17.68 4.38
C ARG A 50 -18.19 17.80 2.89
N PHE A 51 -17.50 18.89 2.50
CA PHE A 51 -16.86 18.97 1.20
C PHE A 51 -15.34 19.02 1.34
N VAL A 52 -14.68 18.48 0.34
CA VAL A 52 -13.23 18.64 0.10
C VAL A 52 -13.07 19.49 -1.15
N ARG A 53 -12.42 20.66 -1.03
CA ARG A 53 -12.08 21.52 -2.16
C ARG A 53 -10.68 21.17 -2.66
N ILE A 54 -10.56 21.02 -3.96
CA ILE A 54 -9.33 20.59 -4.65
C ILE A 54 -8.83 21.71 -5.55
N GLU A 55 -7.55 22.02 -5.46
CA GLU A 55 -6.82 22.98 -6.29
C GLU A 55 -5.45 22.41 -6.64
N ASP A 56 -5.08 22.46 -7.91
CA ASP A 56 -3.79 21.99 -8.42
C ASP A 56 -3.42 20.58 -7.96
N GLY A 57 -4.41 19.68 -7.93
CA GLY A 57 -4.23 18.28 -7.52
C GLY A 57 -4.11 18.07 -6.00
N ARG A 58 -4.31 19.12 -5.18
CA ARG A 58 -4.17 19.08 -3.73
C ARG A 58 -5.45 19.44 -3.02
N ILE A 59 -5.58 18.98 -1.78
CA ILE A 59 -6.65 19.35 -0.87
C ILE A 59 -6.39 20.80 -0.42
N ALA A 60 -7.23 21.73 -0.88
CA ALA A 60 -7.10 23.14 -0.55
C ALA A 60 -7.94 23.54 0.67
N ALA A 61 -9.07 22.86 0.92
CA ALA A 61 -9.89 23.10 2.10
C ALA A 61 -10.82 21.92 2.37
N ILE A 62 -11.24 21.79 3.63
CA ILE A 62 -12.31 20.90 4.09
C ILE A 62 -13.32 21.79 4.82
N GLY A 63 -14.60 21.68 4.48
CA GLY A 63 -15.65 22.52 5.05
C GLY A 63 -16.97 21.77 5.23
N GLU A 64 -17.93 22.42 5.88
CA GLU A 64 -19.29 21.89 6.00
C GLU A 64 -20.00 21.95 4.65
N ALA A 65 -20.72 20.90 4.26
CA ALA A 65 -21.46 20.87 2.98
C ALA A 65 -22.44 22.03 2.86
N ALA A 66 -23.06 22.45 3.97
CA ALA A 66 -23.94 23.62 4.02
C ALA A 66 -23.23 24.95 3.74
N ALA A 67 -21.91 25.01 3.91
CA ALA A 67 -21.09 26.18 3.61
C ALA A 67 -20.47 26.14 2.20
N LEU A 68 -20.83 25.13 1.38
CA LEU A 68 -20.38 25.06 0.00
C LEU A 68 -20.76 26.34 -0.76
N PRO A 69 -19.82 27.02 -1.42
CA PRO A 69 -20.14 28.24 -2.16
C PRO A 69 -21.15 27.94 -3.30
N ARG A 70 -21.90 28.96 -3.71
CA ARG A 70 -22.80 28.80 -4.84
C ARG A 70 -21.97 28.48 -6.09
N LEU A 71 -22.13 27.26 -6.59
CA LEU A 71 -21.36 26.75 -7.71
C LEU A 71 -22.07 27.06 -9.03
N THR A 72 -21.29 27.21 -10.11
CA THR A 72 -21.83 27.27 -11.48
C THR A 72 -22.18 25.84 -11.94
N PRO A 73 -23.11 25.68 -12.90
CA PRO A 73 -23.46 24.36 -13.42
C PRO A 73 -22.26 23.59 -14.01
N ASP A 74 -21.24 24.29 -14.47
CA ASP A 74 -20.02 23.68 -15.06
C ASP A 74 -18.93 23.34 -14.04
N THR A 75 -19.19 23.61 -12.74
CA THR A 75 -18.20 23.27 -11.70
C THR A 75 -18.15 21.75 -11.50
N PRO A 76 -16.97 21.09 -11.67
CA PRO A 76 -16.87 19.64 -11.51
C PRO A 76 -16.99 19.25 -10.02
N VAL A 77 -18.11 18.66 -9.66
CA VAL A 77 -18.40 18.19 -8.29
C VAL A 77 -18.74 16.70 -8.34
N VAL A 78 -18.14 15.94 -7.43
CA VAL A 78 -18.46 14.52 -7.24
C VAL A 78 -19.08 14.37 -5.85
N HIS A 79 -20.12 13.57 -5.75
CA HIS A 79 -20.77 13.22 -4.48
C HIS A 79 -20.61 11.72 -4.20
N ALA A 80 -20.29 11.36 -2.95
CA ALA A 80 -20.26 9.99 -2.47
C ALA A 80 -20.82 9.90 -1.05
N LYS A 81 -21.40 8.75 -0.68
CA LYS A 81 -21.88 8.54 0.69
C LYS A 81 -20.71 8.55 1.67
N VAL A 82 -19.68 7.80 1.36
CA VAL A 82 -18.46 7.75 2.18
C VAL A 82 -17.26 8.12 1.32
N VAL A 83 -16.36 8.92 1.88
CA VAL A 83 -15.09 9.29 1.26
C VAL A 83 -13.94 8.94 2.21
N THR A 84 -12.96 8.21 1.71
CA THR A 84 -11.73 7.89 2.42
C THR A 84 -10.52 8.47 1.69
N PRO A 85 -9.34 8.57 2.32
CA PRO A 85 -8.11 8.73 1.56
C PRO A 85 -7.99 7.62 0.53
N GLY A 86 -7.33 7.89 -0.57
CA GLY A 86 -6.90 6.84 -1.48
C GLY A 86 -6.07 5.79 -0.76
N LEU A 87 -6.36 4.51 -1.04
CA LEU A 87 -5.69 3.41 -0.39
C LEU A 87 -4.22 3.32 -0.82
N VAL A 88 -3.37 2.91 0.12
CA VAL A 88 -1.93 2.74 -0.08
C VAL A 88 -1.57 1.27 0.13
N ASP A 89 -1.18 0.58 -0.93
CA ASP A 89 -0.75 -0.81 -0.84
C ASP A 89 0.70 -0.88 -0.36
N ALA A 90 0.89 -1.46 0.82
CA ALA A 90 2.18 -1.51 1.49
C ALA A 90 3.22 -2.38 0.78
N ARG A 91 2.79 -3.41 0.02
CA ARG A 91 3.66 -4.30 -0.74
C ARG A 91 2.87 -5.12 -1.75
N THR A 92 3.30 -5.08 -3.01
CA THR A 92 2.63 -5.79 -4.11
C THR A 92 3.61 -6.08 -5.26
N VAL A 93 3.13 -6.76 -6.30
CA VAL A 93 3.82 -6.98 -7.59
C VAL A 93 3.09 -6.30 -8.76
N VAL A 94 2.12 -5.46 -8.47
CA VAL A 94 1.31 -4.74 -9.47
C VAL A 94 2.20 -3.93 -10.40
N GLY A 95 1.96 -4.05 -11.71
CA GLY A 95 2.76 -3.45 -12.77
C GLY A 95 4.02 -4.24 -13.18
N LEU A 96 4.33 -5.34 -12.47
CA LEU A 96 5.39 -6.30 -12.82
C LEU A 96 4.83 -7.69 -13.15
N ALA A 97 3.58 -7.95 -12.80
CA ALA A 97 2.90 -9.21 -13.04
C ALA A 97 1.61 -8.94 -13.80
N GLY A 98 1.46 -9.49 -14.99
CA GLY A 98 0.21 -9.41 -15.74
C GLY A 98 -0.98 -9.93 -14.94
N ILE A 99 -2.18 -9.40 -15.20
CA ILE A 99 -3.40 -9.75 -14.46
C ILE A 99 -3.75 -11.25 -14.59
N TYR A 100 -3.42 -11.87 -15.72
CA TYR A 100 -3.73 -13.27 -15.99
C TYR A 100 -2.55 -14.18 -15.70
N ASN A 101 -2.80 -15.33 -15.07
CA ASN A 101 -1.81 -16.36 -14.84
C ASN A 101 -1.92 -17.45 -15.95
N ALA A 102 -1.80 -17.03 -17.21
CA ALA A 102 -1.89 -17.92 -18.36
C ALA A 102 -0.50 -18.24 -18.90
N SER A 103 -0.06 -19.50 -18.79
CA SER A 103 1.20 -19.95 -19.38
C SER A 103 1.16 -19.84 -20.91
N GLY A 104 2.24 -19.32 -21.51
CA GLY A 104 2.36 -19.14 -22.96
C GLY A 104 1.62 -17.93 -23.53
N GLN A 105 1.00 -17.11 -22.71
CA GLN A 105 0.45 -15.81 -23.10
C GLN A 105 1.50 -14.71 -22.87
N ALA A 106 1.47 -13.67 -23.70
CA ALA A 106 2.39 -12.53 -23.58
C ALA A 106 1.93 -11.56 -22.47
N HIS A 107 1.81 -12.07 -21.23
CA HIS A 107 1.58 -11.24 -20.04
C HIS A 107 2.90 -10.97 -19.36
N ASP A 108 3.02 -9.77 -18.80
CA ASP A 108 4.17 -9.39 -18.02
C ASP A 108 4.38 -10.37 -16.87
N GLN A 109 5.58 -10.90 -16.75
CA GLN A 109 5.98 -11.88 -15.75
C GLN A 109 7.33 -11.49 -15.13
N ASP A 110 7.56 -10.18 -15.00
CA ASP A 110 8.82 -9.58 -14.51
C ASP A 110 8.91 -9.48 -12.99
N GLN A 111 7.88 -10.00 -12.30
CA GLN A 111 7.83 -9.99 -10.85
C GLN A 111 8.91 -10.86 -10.19
N LEU A 112 9.56 -11.77 -10.90
CA LEU A 112 10.61 -12.61 -10.30
C LEU A 112 11.60 -13.16 -11.33
N GLU A 113 12.86 -12.73 -11.25
CA GLU A 113 14.00 -13.29 -11.95
C GLU A 113 14.63 -14.41 -11.12
N ARG A 114 14.83 -15.58 -11.73
CA ARG A 114 15.35 -16.80 -11.06
C ARG A 114 16.71 -17.30 -11.56
N SER A 115 17.38 -16.55 -12.42
CA SER A 115 18.67 -16.97 -13.00
C SER A 115 19.78 -17.05 -11.95
N LYS A 116 19.71 -16.23 -10.90
CA LYS A 116 20.62 -16.22 -9.75
C LYS A 116 19.87 -16.00 -8.45
N PRO A 117 20.39 -16.53 -7.32
CA PRO A 117 19.73 -16.36 -6.00
C PRO A 117 19.89 -14.96 -5.42
N ILE A 118 20.90 -14.19 -5.79
CA ILE A 118 21.22 -12.87 -5.23
C ILE A 118 21.37 -11.87 -6.37
N GLN A 119 20.42 -10.94 -6.49
CA GLN A 119 20.31 -9.99 -7.58
C GLN A 119 19.87 -8.58 -7.11
N PRO A 120 20.52 -7.98 -6.10
CA PRO A 120 20.10 -6.69 -5.53
C PRO A 120 20.23 -5.52 -6.51
N GLY A 121 20.95 -5.66 -7.61
CA GLY A 121 21.09 -4.65 -8.64
C GLY A 121 19.89 -4.50 -9.58
N LEU A 122 18.94 -5.46 -9.58
CA LEU A 122 17.71 -5.33 -10.36
C LEU A 122 16.81 -4.25 -9.73
N ARG A 123 16.18 -3.42 -10.56
CA ARG A 123 15.28 -2.37 -10.11
C ARG A 123 13.89 -2.58 -10.70
N ALA A 124 12.88 -2.52 -9.87
CA ALA A 124 11.49 -2.68 -10.30
C ALA A 124 11.11 -1.67 -11.38
N VAL A 125 11.60 -0.43 -11.32
CA VAL A 125 11.31 0.62 -12.29
C VAL A 125 11.72 0.29 -13.72
N ASP A 126 12.72 -0.56 -13.91
CA ASP A 126 13.22 -0.93 -15.25
C ASP A 126 12.29 -1.94 -15.96
N ALA A 127 11.41 -2.62 -15.20
CA ALA A 127 10.44 -3.58 -15.71
C ALA A 127 8.97 -3.16 -15.48
N TYR A 128 8.73 -2.01 -14.80
CA TYR A 128 7.40 -1.56 -14.44
C TYR A 128 6.58 -1.13 -15.66
N ASN A 129 5.46 -1.81 -15.87
CA ASN A 129 4.44 -1.43 -16.84
C ASN A 129 3.31 -0.65 -16.15
N ALA A 130 3.34 0.68 -16.24
CA ALA A 130 2.33 1.54 -15.64
C ALA A 130 0.92 1.36 -16.24
N ARG A 131 0.81 0.75 -17.44
CA ARG A 131 -0.46 0.54 -18.17
C ARG A 131 -0.96 -0.90 -18.11
N GLU A 132 -0.35 -1.71 -17.26
CA GLU A 132 -0.77 -3.09 -17.05
C GLU A 132 -2.18 -3.09 -16.41
N ASP A 133 -3.05 -4.00 -16.88
CA ASP A 133 -4.47 -4.05 -16.47
C ASP A 133 -4.66 -4.22 -14.96
N LEU A 134 -3.71 -4.87 -14.28
CA LEU A 134 -3.75 -5.03 -12.82
C LEU A 134 -3.63 -3.69 -12.08
N VAL A 135 -2.93 -2.70 -12.66
CA VAL A 135 -2.87 -1.33 -12.11
C VAL A 135 -4.25 -0.69 -12.12
N GLY A 136 -4.97 -0.80 -13.24
CA GLY A 136 -6.36 -0.34 -13.38
C GLY A 136 -7.31 -1.07 -12.44
N TYR A 137 -7.12 -2.39 -12.31
CA TYR A 137 -7.91 -3.24 -11.44
C TYR A 137 -7.79 -2.82 -9.96
N VAL A 138 -6.58 -2.72 -9.41
CA VAL A 138 -6.42 -2.31 -8.00
C VAL A 138 -6.88 -0.87 -7.77
N ARG A 139 -6.68 0.02 -8.74
CA ARG A 139 -7.18 1.40 -8.70
C ARG A 139 -8.69 1.45 -8.60
N SER A 140 -9.41 0.62 -9.37
CA SER A 140 -10.88 0.60 -9.32
C SER A 140 -11.45 0.17 -7.96
N TYR A 141 -10.61 -0.43 -7.08
CA TYR A 141 -10.91 -0.70 -5.67
C TYR A 141 -10.32 0.36 -4.69
N GLY A 142 -10.02 1.55 -5.17
CA GLY A 142 -9.61 2.66 -4.33
C GLY A 142 -8.10 2.81 -4.12
N VAL A 143 -7.25 1.94 -4.67
CA VAL A 143 -5.79 2.02 -4.47
C VAL A 143 -5.19 3.12 -5.36
N THR A 144 -4.63 4.16 -4.76
CA THR A 144 -4.02 5.30 -5.44
C THR A 144 -2.49 5.28 -5.44
N THR A 145 -1.90 4.60 -4.44
CA THR A 145 -0.44 4.49 -4.28
C THR A 145 -0.06 3.04 -4.02
N ILE A 146 0.96 2.56 -4.69
CA ILE A 146 1.48 1.20 -4.55
C ILE A 146 2.97 1.21 -4.21
N HIS A 147 3.39 0.36 -3.26
CA HIS A 147 4.77 -0.04 -3.09
C HIS A 147 4.96 -1.37 -3.78
N THR A 148 5.54 -1.37 -4.97
CA THR A 148 5.66 -2.53 -5.83
C THR A 148 7.11 -2.92 -6.10
N GLY A 149 7.32 -4.17 -6.50
CA GLY A 149 8.65 -4.68 -6.82
C GLY A 149 8.63 -6.19 -7.00
N HIS A 150 9.82 -6.75 -7.14
CA HIS A 150 9.98 -8.18 -7.34
C HIS A 150 9.31 -8.99 -6.21
N GLY A 151 8.58 -10.01 -6.58
CA GLY A 151 7.93 -10.95 -5.66
C GLY A 151 8.92 -11.84 -4.92
N PRO A 152 8.47 -12.57 -3.89
CA PRO A 152 9.30 -13.53 -3.15
C PRO A 152 9.68 -14.72 -4.02
N GLY A 153 10.90 -15.25 -3.86
CA GLY A 153 11.35 -16.46 -4.56
C GLY A 153 12.81 -16.48 -5.01
N ALA A 154 13.53 -15.37 -4.91
CA ALA A 154 14.99 -15.33 -4.91
C ALA A 154 15.47 -14.86 -3.53
N LEU A 155 16.68 -15.27 -3.11
CA LEU A 155 17.23 -14.90 -1.80
C LEU A 155 17.35 -13.37 -1.66
N ILE A 156 17.79 -12.68 -2.71
CA ILE A 156 17.65 -11.23 -2.91
C ILE A 156 17.11 -11.02 -4.32
N SER A 157 15.89 -10.53 -4.44
CA SER A 157 15.19 -10.41 -5.73
C SER A 157 15.38 -9.06 -6.42
N GLY A 158 15.75 -8.00 -5.70
CA GLY A 158 15.98 -6.68 -6.29
C GLY A 158 15.42 -5.53 -5.48
N GLN A 159 15.41 -4.35 -6.07
CA GLN A 159 14.96 -3.11 -5.46
C GLN A 159 13.49 -2.87 -5.77
N THR A 160 12.75 -2.43 -4.78
CA THR A 160 11.35 -2.04 -4.90
C THR A 160 11.20 -0.54 -5.19
N MET A 161 10.00 -0.11 -5.57
CA MET A 161 9.69 1.27 -5.90
C MET A 161 8.31 1.69 -5.36
N ILE A 162 8.02 2.99 -5.34
CA ILE A 162 6.70 3.54 -5.03
C ILE A 162 6.16 4.27 -6.25
N ALA A 163 4.90 4.00 -6.60
CA ALA A 163 4.25 4.60 -7.75
C ALA A 163 2.79 5.00 -7.44
N LYS A 164 2.27 5.95 -8.21
CA LYS A 164 0.85 6.28 -8.30
C LYS A 164 0.19 5.43 -9.39
N THR A 165 -1.10 5.16 -9.24
CA THR A 165 -1.87 4.28 -10.15
C THR A 165 -2.54 5.05 -11.31
N HIS A 166 -1.89 6.11 -11.82
CA HIS A 166 -2.45 6.90 -12.94
C HIS A 166 -2.57 6.14 -14.26
N MET A 167 -1.72 5.14 -14.51
CA MET A 167 -1.62 4.40 -15.78
C MET A 167 -1.09 5.27 -16.95
N ARG A 168 -0.14 6.14 -16.69
CA ARG A 168 0.53 6.98 -17.71
C ARG A 168 1.78 6.30 -18.27
N THR A 169 2.92 6.55 -17.65
CA THR A 169 4.23 5.92 -17.93
C THR A 169 5.00 5.79 -16.63
N ALA A 170 6.00 4.90 -16.59
CA ALA A 170 6.86 4.76 -15.42
C ALA A 170 7.45 6.10 -14.98
N ASP A 171 8.01 6.89 -15.91
CA ASP A 171 8.63 8.19 -15.60
C ASP A 171 7.67 9.22 -14.98
N LYS A 172 6.36 9.08 -15.24
CA LYS A 172 5.33 10.00 -14.72
C LYS A 172 4.67 9.52 -13.46
N ASP A 173 4.62 8.20 -13.25
CA ASP A 173 3.85 7.60 -12.17
C ASP A 173 4.73 7.14 -11.01
N VAL A 174 6.01 6.85 -11.26
CA VAL A 174 6.95 6.46 -10.21
C VAL A 174 7.37 7.67 -9.38
N VAL A 175 7.10 7.60 -8.08
CA VAL A 175 7.44 8.65 -7.11
C VAL A 175 8.81 8.38 -6.48
N VAL A 176 9.10 7.12 -6.16
CA VAL A 176 10.38 6.69 -5.60
C VAL A 176 10.90 5.49 -6.42
N PRO A 177 11.90 5.68 -7.26
CA PRO A 177 12.35 4.63 -8.20
C PRO A 177 13.14 3.49 -7.55
N SER A 178 13.65 3.70 -6.33
CA SER A 178 14.35 2.68 -5.54
C SER A 178 14.12 2.96 -4.06
N PHE A 179 13.23 2.19 -3.45
CA PHE A 179 12.83 2.36 -2.04
C PHE A 179 13.56 1.38 -1.12
N ALA A 180 13.44 0.09 -1.35
CA ALA A 180 13.93 -0.97 -0.49
C ALA A 180 14.63 -2.06 -1.31
N VAL A 181 15.34 -2.97 -0.63
CA VAL A 181 15.85 -4.21 -1.20
C VAL A 181 15.02 -5.38 -0.69
N ALA A 182 14.45 -6.19 -1.59
CA ALA A 182 13.62 -7.34 -1.25
C ALA A 182 14.47 -8.62 -1.14
N ALA A 183 14.29 -9.35 -0.03
CA ALA A 183 14.92 -10.63 0.24
C ALA A 183 13.88 -11.66 0.70
N THR A 184 14.19 -12.95 0.56
CA THR A 184 13.29 -14.05 0.94
C THR A 184 14.06 -15.10 1.73
N LEU A 185 13.62 -15.38 2.96
CA LEU A 185 14.09 -16.50 3.77
C LEU A 185 13.16 -17.71 3.76
N ALA A 186 12.03 -17.61 3.05
CA ALA A 186 11.06 -18.69 2.86
C ALA A 186 11.57 -19.77 1.90
N THR A 187 10.91 -20.95 1.89
CA THR A 187 11.27 -22.08 1.02
C THR A 187 11.13 -21.76 -0.47
N SER A 188 10.39 -20.72 -0.83
CA SER A 188 10.31 -20.24 -2.23
C SER A 188 11.69 -19.82 -2.78
N ALA A 189 12.60 -19.30 -1.93
CA ALA A 189 13.97 -18.95 -2.31
C ALA A 189 14.92 -20.14 -2.40
N GLN A 190 14.47 -21.34 -2.05
CA GLN A 190 15.28 -22.56 -2.08
C GLN A 190 15.18 -23.31 -3.41
N ARG A 191 14.60 -22.70 -4.44
CA ARG A 191 14.37 -23.30 -5.76
C ARG A 191 15.17 -22.57 -6.83
N GLY A 192 15.80 -23.32 -7.71
CA GLY A 192 16.56 -22.79 -8.85
C GLY A 192 18.06 -23.05 -8.78
N SER A 193 18.78 -22.68 -9.83
CA SER A 193 20.22 -22.87 -9.92
C SER A 193 20.97 -21.99 -8.92
N GLY A 194 21.85 -22.60 -8.13
CA GLY A 194 22.63 -21.89 -7.11
C GLY A 194 21.84 -21.44 -5.87
N ALA A 195 20.54 -21.75 -5.79
CA ALA A 195 19.70 -21.42 -4.66
C ALA A 195 20.14 -22.16 -3.38
N PRO A 196 19.89 -21.58 -2.18
CA PRO A 196 20.18 -22.27 -0.93
C PRO A 196 19.25 -23.46 -0.76
N GLY A 197 19.80 -24.69 -0.57
CA GLY A 197 18.99 -25.89 -0.35
C GLY A 197 18.39 -25.99 1.06
N THR A 198 18.79 -25.12 1.99
CA THR A 198 18.31 -25.11 3.39
C THR A 198 18.24 -23.68 3.93
N ARG A 199 17.45 -23.48 5.00
CA ARG A 199 17.36 -22.19 5.73
C ARG A 199 18.72 -21.71 6.23
N GLY A 200 19.53 -22.61 6.82
CA GLY A 200 20.86 -22.25 7.29
C GLY A 200 21.77 -21.75 6.17
N LYS A 201 21.71 -22.38 4.99
CA LYS A 201 22.45 -21.90 3.81
C LYS A 201 21.92 -20.55 3.31
N ALA A 202 20.60 -20.33 3.33
CA ALA A 202 19.99 -19.04 2.93
C ALA A 202 20.51 -17.90 3.81
N VAL A 203 20.47 -18.05 5.13
CA VAL A 203 21.01 -17.06 6.09
C VAL A 203 22.50 -16.84 5.90
N SER A 204 23.27 -17.91 5.69
CA SER A 204 24.72 -17.82 5.42
C SER A 204 25.03 -17.04 4.16
N MET A 205 24.30 -17.27 3.07
CA MET A 205 24.48 -16.55 1.79
C MET A 205 24.09 -15.07 1.92
N LEU A 206 22.98 -14.76 2.61
CA LEU A 206 22.58 -13.37 2.83
C LEU A 206 23.60 -12.63 3.71
N ARG A 207 24.12 -13.29 4.76
CA ARG A 207 25.21 -12.75 5.58
C ARG A 207 26.47 -12.47 4.76
N ALA A 208 26.87 -13.41 3.90
CA ALA A 208 28.04 -13.24 3.03
C ALA A 208 27.88 -12.02 2.11
N ALA A 209 26.70 -11.87 1.48
CA ALA A 209 26.41 -10.73 0.61
C ALA A 209 26.50 -9.38 1.36
N LEU A 210 26.02 -9.30 2.61
CA LEU A 210 26.14 -8.09 3.43
C LEU A 210 27.60 -7.83 3.85
N ILE A 211 28.39 -8.87 4.14
CA ILE A 211 29.83 -8.73 4.42
C ILE A 211 30.57 -8.21 3.19
N GLU A 212 30.34 -8.79 2.03
CA GLU A 212 30.93 -8.36 0.75
C GLU A 212 30.58 -6.89 0.44
N ALA A 213 29.34 -6.48 0.70
CA ALA A 213 28.94 -5.08 0.52
C ALA A 213 29.65 -4.13 1.51
N ARG A 214 29.89 -4.57 2.74
CA ARG A 214 30.65 -3.78 3.73
C ARG A 214 32.12 -3.64 3.30
N GLU A 215 32.73 -4.70 2.78
CA GLU A 215 34.10 -4.67 2.23
C GLU A 215 34.19 -3.77 1.00
N TYR A 216 33.21 -3.85 0.10
CA TYR A 216 33.11 -2.96 -1.05
C TYR A 216 33.00 -1.49 -0.63
N GLN A 217 32.12 -1.15 0.32
CA GLN A 217 31.98 0.20 0.89
C GLN A 217 33.33 0.68 1.47
N ALA A 218 34.01 -0.17 2.24
CA ALA A 218 35.31 0.15 2.83
C ALA A 218 36.41 0.34 1.76
N SER A 219 36.33 -0.36 0.63
CA SER A 219 37.27 -0.18 -0.48
C SER A 219 37.16 1.21 -1.11
N TRP A 220 35.94 1.73 -1.29
CA TRP A 220 35.70 3.08 -1.77
C TRP A 220 36.21 4.15 -0.80
N ALA A 221 36.05 3.94 0.51
CA ALA A 221 36.54 4.88 1.52
C ALA A 221 38.08 4.95 1.59
N ARG A 222 38.77 3.89 1.16
CA ARG A 222 40.24 3.82 1.14
C ARG A 222 40.86 4.14 -0.21
N ALA A 223 40.05 4.31 -1.26
CA ALA A 223 40.54 4.51 -2.60
C ALA A 223 41.24 5.85 -2.79
N GLU A 224 42.33 5.85 -3.55
CA GLU A 224 42.94 7.06 -4.07
C GLU A 224 42.04 7.67 -5.16
N ALA A 225 42.02 8.99 -5.26
CA ALA A 225 41.08 9.71 -6.17
C ALA A 225 41.27 9.31 -7.65
N ASP A 226 42.49 8.90 -8.04
CA ASP A 226 42.85 8.51 -9.40
C ASP A 226 42.67 7.01 -9.67
N LYS A 227 42.35 6.21 -8.63
CA LYS A 227 42.20 4.74 -8.70
C LYS A 227 40.98 4.25 -7.96
N PRO A 228 39.76 4.70 -8.37
CA PRO A 228 38.55 4.25 -7.69
C PRO A 228 38.32 2.74 -7.94
N PRO A 229 37.67 2.03 -7.00
CA PRO A 229 37.25 0.65 -7.20
C PRO A 229 36.29 0.54 -8.39
N ARG A 230 36.25 -0.65 -8.99
CA ARG A 230 35.23 -0.92 -10.02
C ARG A 230 33.86 -0.84 -9.43
N ARG A 231 32.94 -0.07 -10.06
CA ARG A 231 31.56 0.01 -9.66
C ARG A 231 30.83 -1.31 -9.87
N ASP A 232 30.05 -1.72 -8.87
CA ASP A 232 29.21 -2.91 -8.87
C ASP A 232 27.79 -2.54 -8.40
N LEU A 233 26.80 -2.67 -9.31
CA LEU A 233 25.40 -2.31 -9.02
C LEU A 233 24.77 -3.18 -7.93
N HIS A 234 25.22 -4.43 -7.77
CA HIS A 234 24.76 -5.30 -6.71
C HIS A 234 25.23 -4.79 -5.34
N GLN A 235 26.51 -4.44 -5.27
CA GLN A 235 27.10 -3.91 -4.04
C GLN A 235 26.54 -2.52 -3.71
N ASP A 236 26.37 -1.64 -4.71
CA ASP A 236 25.76 -0.31 -4.52
C ASP A 236 24.38 -0.41 -3.83
N ALA A 237 23.54 -1.37 -4.24
CA ALA A 237 22.22 -1.58 -3.65
C ALA A 237 22.31 -2.05 -2.18
N LEU A 238 23.23 -2.97 -1.87
CA LEU A 238 23.41 -3.48 -0.51
C LEU A 238 24.10 -2.46 0.41
N VAL A 239 24.99 -1.62 -0.13
CA VAL A 239 25.59 -0.50 0.63
C VAL A 239 24.50 0.46 1.09
N ARG A 240 23.49 0.76 0.27
CA ARG A 240 22.34 1.59 0.71
C ARG A 240 21.60 0.98 1.90
N VAL A 241 21.50 -0.37 1.95
CA VAL A 241 20.92 -1.07 3.11
C VAL A 241 21.81 -0.91 4.33
N LEU A 242 23.12 -1.09 4.21
CA LEU A 242 24.10 -0.91 5.31
C LEU A 242 24.13 0.52 5.86
N GLU A 243 23.89 1.51 5.00
CA GLU A 243 23.83 2.93 5.36
C GLU A 243 22.45 3.36 5.93
N GLY A 244 21.49 2.45 6.01
CA GLY A 244 20.13 2.77 6.44
C GLY A 244 19.32 3.64 5.46
N LYS A 245 19.81 3.80 4.22
CA LYS A 245 19.14 4.56 3.15
C LYS A 245 18.03 3.77 2.44
N ALA A 246 18.01 2.45 2.63
CA ALA A 246 16.99 1.54 2.13
C ALA A 246 16.75 0.45 3.15
N PRO A 247 15.50 0.12 3.52
CA PRO A 247 15.25 -1.06 4.34
C PRO A 247 15.51 -2.35 3.55
N LEU A 248 15.91 -3.40 4.26
CA LEU A 248 15.89 -4.77 3.77
C LEU A 248 14.51 -5.36 4.11
N ILE A 249 13.67 -5.57 3.10
CA ILE A 249 12.36 -6.20 3.26
C ILE A 249 12.56 -7.71 3.15
N VAL A 250 12.25 -8.45 4.21
CA VAL A 250 12.51 -9.89 4.29
C VAL A 250 11.18 -10.66 4.34
N THR A 251 10.85 -11.34 3.25
CA THR A 251 9.73 -12.29 3.24
C THR A 251 10.09 -13.50 4.11
N ALA A 252 9.37 -13.68 5.21
CA ALA A 252 9.57 -14.75 6.17
C ALA A 252 8.24 -15.16 6.80
N HIS A 253 7.77 -16.38 6.55
CA HIS A 253 6.47 -16.85 7.04
C HIS A 253 6.57 -17.53 8.41
N LYS A 254 7.54 -18.45 8.56
CA LYS A 254 7.74 -19.25 9.76
C LYS A 254 8.48 -18.47 10.85
N ALA A 255 8.14 -18.72 12.11
CA ALA A 255 8.75 -18.09 13.27
C ALA A 255 10.29 -18.16 13.25
N GLN A 256 10.86 -19.31 12.86
CA GLN A 256 12.30 -19.48 12.76
C GLN A 256 12.97 -18.60 11.69
N ASP A 257 12.27 -18.31 10.59
CA ASP A 257 12.77 -17.45 9.51
C ASP A 257 12.65 -15.98 9.93
N ILE A 258 11.54 -15.62 10.61
CA ILE A 258 11.36 -14.29 11.24
C ILE A 258 12.48 -14.04 12.25
N ALA A 259 12.74 -14.98 13.17
CA ALA A 259 13.83 -14.87 14.14
C ALA A 259 15.21 -14.74 13.45
N SER A 260 15.41 -15.39 12.31
CA SER A 260 16.64 -15.27 11.52
C SER A 260 16.79 -13.88 10.90
N ALA A 261 15.69 -13.28 10.40
CA ALA A 261 15.69 -11.91 9.89
C ALA A 261 16.03 -10.90 11.02
N LEU A 262 15.46 -11.09 12.21
CA LEU A 262 15.75 -10.24 13.37
C LEU A 262 17.22 -10.34 13.82
N ARG A 263 17.82 -11.54 13.81
CA ARG A 263 19.25 -11.72 14.09
C ARG A 263 20.14 -11.01 13.08
N LEU A 264 19.79 -11.05 11.78
CA LEU A 264 20.54 -10.30 10.75
C LEU A 264 20.44 -8.79 10.95
N LYS A 265 19.27 -8.29 11.37
CA LYS A 265 19.09 -6.88 11.75
C LYS A 265 20.06 -6.47 12.86
N GLU A 266 20.14 -7.25 13.93
CA GLU A 266 21.02 -6.99 15.06
C GLU A 266 22.49 -7.08 14.66
N GLU A 267 22.89 -8.14 13.92
CA GLU A 267 24.28 -8.40 13.50
C GLU A 267 24.85 -7.29 12.60
N PHE A 268 24.04 -6.74 11.70
CA PHE A 268 24.48 -5.75 10.72
C PHE A 268 24.10 -4.31 11.04
N GLY A 269 23.19 -4.08 11.99
CA GLY A 269 22.66 -2.77 12.31
C GLY A 269 21.77 -2.18 11.22
N VAL A 270 21.18 -3.02 10.36
CA VAL A 270 20.36 -2.60 9.22
C VAL A 270 18.88 -2.48 9.58
N GLN A 271 18.14 -1.68 8.81
CA GLN A 271 16.69 -1.67 8.91
C GLN A 271 16.12 -2.93 8.24
N VAL A 272 15.47 -3.79 9.00
CA VAL A 272 14.73 -4.94 8.49
C VAL A 272 13.24 -4.68 8.64
N TRP A 273 12.49 -4.92 7.58
CA TRP A 273 11.03 -5.00 7.61
C TRP A 273 10.62 -6.43 7.33
N LEU A 274 9.71 -6.95 8.13
CA LEU A 274 9.16 -8.28 7.90
C LEU A 274 8.06 -8.19 6.83
N ASP A 275 8.16 -9.05 5.84
CA ASP A 275 7.18 -9.17 4.77
C ASP A 275 6.46 -10.52 4.88
N MET A 276 5.15 -10.50 4.67
CA MET A 276 4.23 -11.62 4.84
C MET A 276 4.06 -12.09 6.31
N ALA A 277 5.08 -12.54 6.97
CA ALA A 277 5.18 -12.85 8.39
C ALA A 277 3.99 -13.64 8.98
N ALA A 278 3.60 -14.75 8.35
CA ALA A 278 2.42 -15.53 8.72
C ALA A 278 2.38 -15.98 10.19
N GLU A 279 3.53 -16.29 10.80
CA GLU A 279 3.67 -16.68 12.20
C GLU A 279 4.16 -15.55 13.12
N ALA A 280 4.04 -14.27 12.69
CA ALA A 280 4.47 -13.12 13.51
C ALA A 280 3.81 -13.10 14.89
N TYR A 281 2.57 -13.58 15.00
CA TYR A 281 1.85 -13.66 16.27
C TYR A 281 2.53 -14.50 17.35
N SER A 282 3.48 -15.35 17.00
CA SER A 282 4.25 -16.16 17.95
C SER A 282 5.53 -15.49 18.46
N LEU A 283 5.91 -14.33 17.89
CA LEU A 283 7.16 -13.61 18.19
C LEU A 283 6.90 -12.11 18.45
N MET A 284 5.76 -11.76 19.04
CA MET A 284 5.36 -10.37 19.24
C MET A 284 6.36 -9.59 20.10
N ASP A 285 6.91 -10.21 21.15
CA ASP A 285 7.87 -9.55 22.03
C ASP A 285 9.21 -9.29 21.32
N GLU A 286 9.69 -10.24 20.53
CA GLU A 286 10.93 -10.14 19.77
C GLU A 286 10.80 -9.08 18.66
N ILE A 287 9.68 -9.08 17.92
CA ILE A 287 9.42 -8.12 16.85
C ILE A 287 9.32 -6.71 17.42
N ARG A 288 8.58 -6.55 18.54
CA ARG A 288 8.44 -5.27 19.25
C ARG A 288 9.79 -4.78 19.79
N ALA A 289 10.55 -5.64 20.46
CA ALA A 289 11.87 -5.30 21.00
C ALA A 289 12.85 -4.88 19.90
N ALA A 290 12.77 -5.52 18.73
CA ALA A 290 13.56 -5.17 17.57
C ALA A 290 13.10 -3.87 16.88
N GLY A 291 11.93 -3.33 17.21
CA GLY A 291 11.35 -2.17 16.52
C GLY A 291 11.20 -2.40 15.02
N THR A 292 10.78 -3.61 14.63
CA THR A 292 10.69 -4.03 13.23
C THR A 292 9.24 -3.95 12.77
N PRO A 293 8.91 -3.17 11.70
CA PRO A 293 7.57 -3.12 11.17
C PRO A 293 7.22 -4.39 10.38
N VAL A 294 5.92 -4.66 10.26
CA VAL A 294 5.38 -5.83 9.57
C VAL A 294 4.50 -5.38 8.40
N LEU A 295 4.85 -5.80 7.19
CA LEU A 295 3.96 -5.78 6.03
C LEU A 295 3.20 -7.12 6.07
N LEU A 296 2.00 -7.08 6.64
CA LEU A 296 1.27 -8.30 6.99
C LEU A 296 0.74 -9.01 5.75
N HIS A 297 0.85 -10.34 5.73
CA HIS A 297 0.31 -11.18 4.66
C HIS A 297 -1.16 -10.90 4.39
N PRO A 298 -1.62 -11.07 3.14
CA PRO A 298 -3.04 -11.09 2.84
C PRO A 298 -3.75 -12.21 3.60
N SER A 299 -4.88 -11.90 4.24
CA SER A 299 -5.68 -12.85 5.01
C SER A 299 -6.39 -13.86 4.12
N MET A 300 -6.75 -13.46 2.88
CA MET A 300 -7.40 -14.34 1.91
C MET A 300 -6.42 -15.29 1.20
N THR A 301 -5.14 -15.25 1.51
CA THR A 301 -4.15 -16.22 1.02
C THR A 301 -4.50 -17.63 1.52
N ARG A 302 -4.26 -18.65 0.69
CA ARG A 302 -4.49 -20.04 1.08
C ARG A 302 -3.51 -20.47 2.20
N ALA A 303 -4.06 -20.97 3.29
CA ALA A 303 -3.31 -21.56 4.40
C ALA A 303 -2.71 -22.92 3.98
N ASN A 304 -1.57 -22.89 3.30
CA ASN A 304 -0.83 -24.10 2.93
C ASN A 304 0.68 -23.87 2.95
N GLY A 305 1.47 -24.94 3.02
CA GLY A 305 2.92 -24.86 2.98
C GLY A 305 3.48 -23.95 4.09
N GLU A 306 4.19 -22.89 3.72
CA GLU A 306 4.74 -21.95 4.69
C GLU A 306 3.69 -21.07 5.37
N ASN A 307 2.54 -20.88 4.72
CA ASN A 307 1.41 -20.12 5.26
C ASN A 307 0.40 -20.96 6.05
N GLU A 308 0.67 -22.24 6.30
CA GLU A 308 -0.29 -23.15 6.95
C GLU A 308 -0.79 -22.67 8.31
N ASN A 309 0.02 -21.89 9.03
CA ASN A 309 -0.29 -21.35 10.35
C ASN A 309 -0.67 -19.85 10.30
N LEU A 310 -1.00 -19.29 9.15
CA LEU A 310 -1.49 -17.92 9.10
C LEU A 310 -2.73 -17.74 9.97
N SER A 311 -2.87 -16.57 10.59
CA SER A 311 -4.01 -16.27 11.46
C SER A 311 -4.67 -14.95 11.07
N PHE A 312 -5.99 -14.97 10.96
CA PHE A 312 -6.79 -13.75 10.71
C PHE A 312 -6.70 -12.74 11.86
N THR A 313 -6.32 -13.19 13.07
CA THR A 313 -6.19 -12.30 14.24
C THR A 313 -4.82 -11.62 14.32
N THR A 314 -3.88 -11.90 13.43
CA THR A 314 -2.50 -11.36 13.53
C THR A 314 -2.48 -9.84 13.50
N ALA A 315 -3.30 -9.19 12.65
CA ALA A 315 -3.40 -7.73 12.59
C ALA A 315 -3.84 -7.11 13.94
N ALA A 316 -4.87 -7.68 14.57
CA ALA A 316 -5.34 -7.24 15.88
C ALA A 316 -4.26 -7.37 16.95
N ARG A 317 -3.53 -8.49 16.96
CA ARG A 317 -2.42 -8.73 17.91
C ARG A 317 -1.24 -7.78 17.69
N LEU A 318 -0.90 -7.45 16.43
CA LEU A 318 0.13 -6.44 16.12
C LEU A 318 -0.27 -5.07 16.66
N ALA A 319 -1.53 -4.67 16.46
CA ALA A 319 -2.07 -3.43 16.98
C ALA A 319 -2.05 -3.38 18.51
N GLU A 320 -2.48 -4.44 19.18
CA GLU A 320 -2.47 -4.58 20.66
C GLU A 320 -1.03 -4.52 21.21
N ALA A 321 -0.08 -5.15 20.52
CA ALA A 321 1.34 -5.11 20.89
C ALA A 321 2.02 -3.77 20.59
N GLY A 322 1.35 -2.83 19.91
CA GLY A 322 1.92 -1.56 19.47
C GLY A 322 3.03 -1.70 18.41
N ILE A 323 3.01 -2.79 17.66
CA ILE A 323 3.98 -3.03 16.58
C ILE A 323 3.49 -2.30 15.33
N PRO A 324 4.31 -1.45 14.68
CA PRO A 324 3.95 -0.82 13.42
C PRO A 324 3.69 -1.87 12.33
N PHE A 325 2.55 -1.80 11.68
CA PHE A 325 2.23 -2.71 10.59
C PHE A 325 1.39 -2.02 9.51
N ALA A 326 1.37 -2.62 8.32
CA ALA A 326 0.44 -2.30 7.25
C ALA A 326 -0.06 -3.58 6.60
N ILE A 327 -1.26 -3.54 6.04
CA ILE A 327 -1.84 -4.64 5.27
C ILE A 327 -1.43 -4.45 3.81
N GLN A 328 -1.22 -5.55 3.10
CA GLN A 328 -0.77 -5.57 1.71
C GLN A 328 -1.62 -6.50 0.85
N THR A 329 -1.61 -6.30 -0.47
CA THR A 329 -2.22 -7.24 -1.42
C THR A 329 -1.31 -8.41 -1.74
N GLY A 330 -0.01 -8.26 -1.56
CA GLY A 330 0.99 -9.30 -1.71
C GLY A 330 1.18 -9.78 -3.15
N TYR A 331 1.51 -11.06 -3.27
CA TYR A 331 1.64 -11.79 -4.52
C TYR A 331 0.94 -13.14 -4.43
N GLU A 332 0.12 -13.44 -5.43
CA GLU A 332 -0.58 -14.70 -5.56
C GLU A 332 -0.27 -15.36 -6.91
N GLY A 333 -0.22 -16.68 -6.91
CA GLY A 333 -0.07 -17.48 -8.14
C GLY A 333 -1.35 -17.62 -8.94
N TYR A 334 -2.41 -16.87 -8.61
CA TYR A 334 -3.74 -16.94 -9.24
C TYR A 334 -4.03 -15.71 -10.09
N VAL A 335 -5.25 -15.67 -10.60
CA VAL A 335 -5.88 -14.53 -11.27
C VAL A 335 -6.98 -13.98 -10.35
N PRO A 336 -6.97 -12.69 -10.00
CA PRO A 336 -5.85 -11.74 -10.20
C PRO A 336 -4.67 -12.05 -9.28
N LYS A 337 -3.49 -11.57 -9.63
CA LYS A 337 -2.24 -11.86 -8.89
C LYS A 337 -2.05 -11.04 -7.61
N ALA A 338 -2.87 -10.04 -7.39
CA ALA A 338 -2.95 -9.27 -6.16
C ALA A 338 -4.32 -9.43 -5.52
N ARG A 339 -4.38 -9.41 -4.20
CA ARG A 339 -5.65 -9.40 -3.46
C ARG A 339 -6.30 -8.02 -3.53
N VAL A 340 -7.56 -7.92 -3.12
CA VAL A 340 -8.28 -6.65 -3.03
C VAL A 340 -8.02 -6.06 -1.65
N LEU A 341 -7.29 -4.95 -1.59
CA LEU A 341 -6.75 -4.38 -0.36
C LEU A 341 -7.83 -4.06 0.69
N VAL A 342 -8.95 -3.48 0.27
CA VAL A 342 -10.06 -3.16 1.17
C VAL A 342 -10.67 -4.42 1.81
N PHE A 343 -10.74 -5.53 1.07
CA PHE A 343 -11.27 -6.79 1.62
C PHE A 343 -10.32 -7.41 2.64
N GLU A 344 -9.01 -7.27 2.45
CA GLU A 344 -8.03 -7.71 3.43
C GLU A 344 -8.17 -6.95 4.76
N ALA A 345 -8.41 -5.64 4.70
CA ALA A 345 -8.66 -4.82 5.87
C ALA A 345 -10.01 -5.16 6.54
N ALA A 346 -11.07 -5.38 5.74
CA ALA A 346 -12.38 -5.80 6.25
C ALA A 346 -12.31 -7.13 7.01
N ILE A 347 -11.54 -8.11 6.50
CA ILE A 347 -11.30 -9.38 7.20
C ILE A 347 -10.54 -9.13 8.51
N ALA A 348 -9.51 -8.30 8.50
CA ALA A 348 -8.79 -7.97 9.73
C ALA A 348 -9.71 -7.34 10.79
N ALA A 349 -10.63 -6.45 10.37
CA ALA A 349 -11.64 -5.87 11.24
C ALA A 349 -12.62 -6.93 11.77
N ALA A 350 -13.11 -7.83 10.92
CA ALA A 350 -14.00 -8.93 11.31
C ALA A 350 -13.35 -9.89 12.33
N TYR A 351 -12.02 -9.96 12.36
CA TYR A 351 -11.27 -10.81 13.29
C TYR A 351 -10.58 -10.03 14.43
N GLY A 352 -11.13 -8.86 14.78
CA GLY A 352 -10.83 -8.17 16.04
C GLY A 352 -9.92 -6.95 15.93
N LEU A 353 -9.48 -6.56 14.74
CA LEU A 353 -8.85 -5.26 14.57
C LEU A 353 -9.94 -4.16 14.59
N ASP A 354 -9.72 -3.09 15.36
CA ASP A 354 -10.61 -1.93 15.32
C ASP A 354 -10.79 -1.42 13.88
N PRO A 355 -12.03 -1.14 13.40
CA PRO A 355 -12.26 -0.73 12.02
C PRO A 355 -11.51 0.53 11.60
N ALA A 356 -11.36 1.52 12.50
CA ALA A 356 -10.56 2.71 12.20
C ALA A 356 -9.07 2.36 12.04
N LYS A 357 -8.57 1.39 12.83
CA LYS A 357 -7.21 0.85 12.68
C LYS A 357 -7.05 0.01 11.40
N ALA A 358 -8.09 -0.71 11.00
CA ALA A 358 -8.08 -1.45 9.73
C ALA A 358 -7.97 -0.49 8.53
N LEU A 359 -8.73 0.62 8.55
CA LEU A 359 -8.61 1.66 7.52
C LEU A 359 -7.25 2.37 7.58
N GLU A 360 -6.73 2.67 8.78
CA GLU A 360 -5.39 3.22 8.95
C GLU A 360 -4.32 2.26 8.36
N ALA A 361 -4.47 0.94 8.54
CA ALA A 361 -3.51 -0.08 8.08
C ALA A 361 -3.41 -0.22 6.54
N ILE A 362 -4.35 0.37 5.79
CA ILE A 362 -4.35 0.42 4.32
C ILE A 362 -4.29 1.85 3.76
N THR A 363 -4.05 2.85 4.61
CA THR A 363 -3.98 4.26 4.22
C THR A 363 -2.78 4.95 4.87
N LEU A 364 -2.95 5.49 6.09
CA LEU A 364 -1.94 6.31 6.76
C LEU A 364 -0.76 5.49 7.32
N ALA A 365 -0.99 4.27 7.81
CA ALA A 365 0.09 3.43 8.34
C ALA A 365 1.11 3.05 7.25
N PRO A 366 0.70 2.50 6.07
CA PRO A 366 1.65 2.29 4.98
C PRO A 366 2.26 3.60 4.48
N ALA A 367 1.51 4.70 4.41
CA ALA A 367 2.07 6.00 4.00
C ALA A 367 3.21 6.45 4.94
N ARG A 368 3.07 6.26 6.27
CA ARG A 368 4.13 6.54 7.25
C ARG A 368 5.35 5.66 7.05
N LEU A 369 5.16 4.36 6.89
CA LEU A 369 6.26 3.41 6.64
C LEU A 369 7.02 3.74 5.35
N LEU A 370 6.30 4.12 4.31
CA LEU A 370 6.86 4.45 2.99
C LEU A 370 7.45 5.88 2.91
N GLY A 371 7.37 6.68 3.99
CA GLY A 371 7.83 8.06 3.99
C GLY A 371 6.99 8.99 3.12
N MET A 372 5.71 8.64 2.89
CA MET A 372 4.77 9.38 2.03
C MET A 372 3.66 10.07 2.81
N ALA A 373 3.69 10.03 4.16
CA ALA A 373 2.60 10.53 5.00
C ALA A 373 2.34 12.04 4.88
N ASP A 374 3.33 12.81 4.45
CA ASP A 374 3.16 14.24 4.17
C ASP A 374 2.36 14.51 2.89
N ARG A 375 2.17 13.50 2.05
CA ARG A 375 1.48 13.60 0.77
C ARG A 375 0.17 12.83 0.72
N VAL A 376 0.12 11.62 1.27
CA VAL A 376 -1.01 10.67 1.11
C VAL A 376 -1.36 9.97 2.41
N GLY A 377 -2.43 9.18 2.41
CA GLY A 377 -2.84 8.30 3.51
C GLY A 377 -3.80 8.93 4.51
N SER A 378 -4.07 10.24 4.43
CA SER A 378 -5.10 10.93 5.20
C SER A 378 -5.63 12.12 4.42
N ILE A 379 -6.85 12.57 4.75
CA ILE A 379 -7.48 13.75 4.14
C ILE A 379 -7.15 14.97 5.00
N GLU A 380 -6.15 15.72 4.57
CA GLU A 380 -5.67 16.93 5.24
C GLU A 380 -5.31 18.00 4.21
N VAL A 381 -5.52 19.27 4.57
CA VAL A 381 -5.17 20.41 3.72
C VAL A 381 -3.68 20.37 3.36
N GLY A 382 -3.36 20.54 2.10
CA GLY A 382 -2.00 20.52 1.55
C GLY A 382 -1.54 19.16 1.01
N LYS A 383 -2.21 18.05 1.37
CA LYS A 383 -1.91 16.72 0.81
C LYS A 383 -2.45 16.56 -0.61
N ASP A 384 -1.92 15.56 -1.31
CA ASP A 384 -2.42 15.17 -2.63
C ASP A 384 -3.90 14.82 -2.52
N ALA A 385 -4.71 15.26 -3.47
CA ALA A 385 -6.14 14.94 -3.51
C ALA A 385 -6.35 13.52 -4.07
N ASP A 386 -5.92 12.54 -3.28
CA ASP A 386 -6.09 11.11 -3.51
C ASP A 386 -7.25 10.62 -2.65
N LEU A 387 -8.39 10.32 -3.26
CA LEU A 387 -9.64 9.99 -2.57
C LEU A 387 -10.26 8.74 -3.19
N ALA A 388 -10.77 7.85 -2.34
CA ALA A 388 -11.63 6.75 -2.74
C ALA A 388 -13.07 7.05 -2.33
N LEU A 389 -14.00 6.84 -3.25
CA LEU A 389 -15.41 7.22 -3.16
C LEU A 389 -16.25 5.95 -3.06
N TRP A 390 -17.11 5.87 -2.04
CA TRP A 390 -17.88 4.67 -1.72
C TRP A 390 -19.36 4.95 -1.65
N ASP A 391 -20.17 3.96 -1.98
CA ASP A 391 -21.66 4.02 -1.85
C ASP A 391 -22.17 3.55 -0.48
N GLY A 392 -21.27 3.27 0.47
CA GLY A 392 -21.53 2.84 1.84
C GLY A 392 -20.25 2.67 2.63
N ASP A 393 -20.30 1.97 3.77
CA ASP A 393 -19.11 1.62 4.55
C ASP A 393 -18.19 0.72 3.71
N PRO A 394 -16.91 1.08 3.49
CA PRO A 394 -16.00 0.33 2.64
C PRO A 394 -15.72 -1.12 3.12
N PHE A 395 -16.04 -1.43 4.37
CA PHE A 395 -15.88 -2.78 4.93
C PHE A 395 -17.13 -3.66 4.85
N GLU A 396 -18.25 -3.10 4.37
CA GLU A 396 -19.46 -3.87 4.12
C GLU A 396 -19.42 -4.56 2.75
N TYR A 397 -19.80 -5.83 2.69
CA TYR A 397 -19.74 -6.66 1.48
C TYR A 397 -20.55 -6.09 0.30
N THR A 398 -21.61 -5.35 0.57
CA THR A 398 -22.50 -4.76 -0.44
C THR A 398 -22.06 -3.37 -0.91
N THR A 399 -21.00 -2.84 -0.33
CA THR A 399 -20.45 -1.53 -0.68
C THR A 399 -19.51 -1.62 -1.88
N HIS A 400 -19.60 -0.63 -2.76
CA HIS A 400 -18.76 -0.52 -3.94
C HIS A 400 -17.88 0.73 -3.85
N CYS A 401 -16.67 0.63 -4.36
CA CYS A 401 -15.89 1.80 -4.73
C CYS A 401 -16.49 2.35 -6.04
N VAL A 402 -17.18 3.48 -5.94
CA VAL A 402 -17.90 4.09 -7.07
C VAL A 402 -17.08 5.13 -7.81
N GLY A 403 -15.90 5.45 -7.30
CA GLY A 403 -14.98 6.37 -7.97
C GLY A 403 -13.66 6.52 -7.25
N VAL A 404 -12.66 6.95 -8.01
CA VAL A 404 -11.33 7.27 -7.47
C VAL A 404 -10.86 8.61 -8.04
N VAL A 405 -10.51 9.51 -7.14
CA VAL A 405 -9.83 10.77 -7.47
C VAL A 405 -8.35 10.60 -7.14
N LEU A 406 -7.48 10.90 -8.07
CA LEU A 406 -6.04 10.78 -7.93
C LEU A 406 -5.37 12.07 -8.39
N GLU A 407 -4.67 12.73 -7.46
CA GLU A 407 -4.11 14.06 -7.66
C GLU A 407 -5.15 15.03 -8.29
N GLY A 408 -6.39 14.99 -7.76
CA GLY A 408 -7.48 15.84 -8.18
C GLY A 408 -8.16 15.47 -9.49
N THR A 409 -7.78 14.36 -10.12
CA THR A 409 -8.39 13.89 -11.39
C THR A 409 -9.26 12.67 -11.12
N LEU A 410 -10.48 12.61 -11.66
CA LEU A 410 -11.32 11.41 -11.60
C LEU A 410 -10.74 10.33 -12.54
N VAL A 411 -10.13 9.29 -11.97
CA VAL A 411 -9.43 8.25 -12.73
C VAL A 411 -10.18 6.93 -12.79
N SER A 412 -11.24 6.77 -12.00
CA SER A 412 -12.17 5.62 -12.04
C SER A 412 -13.56 6.10 -11.64
N ASN A 413 -14.59 5.58 -12.31
CA ASN A 413 -16.01 5.80 -12.00
C ASN A 413 -16.82 4.50 -12.20
N GLU A 414 -16.16 3.36 -12.19
CA GLU A 414 -16.78 2.04 -12.23
C GLU A 414 -17.07 1.57 -10.80
N ALA A 415 -18.29 1.12 -10.53
CA ALA A 415 -18.62 0.48 -9.26
C ALA A 415 -17.96 -0.90 -9.14
N ARG A 416 -17.16 -1.11 -8.10
CA ARG A 416 -16.41 -2.35 -7.83
C ARG A 416 -16.56 -2.80 -6.38
#